data_6a340b5bf9a515e0bb1f238999a4a8c5
#
_entry.id   6a340b5bf9a515e0bb1f238999a4a8c5
#
_cell.length_a   1.000
_cell.length_b   1.000
_cell.length_c   1.000
_cell.angle_alpha   90.00
_cell.angle_beta   90.00
_cell.angle_gamma   90.00
#
_symmetry.space_group_name_H-M   'P 1'
#
loop_
_entity.id
_entity.type
_entity.pdbx_description
1 polymer ?
#
loop_
_entity_poly.entity_id
_entity_poly.type
_entity_poly.pdbx_seq_one_letter_code
_entity_poly.pdbx_strand_id
1 'polypeptide(L)'
;MLFSKPRVIILHYTAPPIVGGVEAVIAEHARLLTAAGYPTTLVSGRGGAADLPQEVGVEIVPEIDSAYPQNVEIAAALDSGNVPTEFSRLQARIASTSANIMREGDIVFAHNVLTTHFNLPLTAAIHQLVDRGTIRRLIVWTHDVSRYVNQASGATLRFGYPWDLLRTKRAGFVYV
;
A
#
# COMPACT_ATOMS: atom_id res chain seq x y z
N MET A 1 30.10 9.45 -14.56
CA MET A 1 29.08 8.38 -14.35
C MET A 1 27.73 9.04 -14.18
N LEU A 2 26.82 8.85 -15.12
CA LEU A 2 25.42 9.26 -14.94
C LEU A 2 24.82 8.29 -13.92
N PHE A 3 24.55 8.75 -12.70
CA PHE A 3 23.83 7.96 -11.71
C PHE A 3 22.42 7.71 -12.25
N SER A 4 22.05 6.45 -12.42
CA SER A 4 20.68 6.10 -12.77
C SER A 4 19.74 6.57 -11.67
N LYS A 5 18.60 7.14 -12.06
CA LYS A 5 17.58 7.52 -11.07
C LYS A 5 17.10 6.29 -10.28
N PRO A 6 16.76 6.44 -9.00
CA PRO A 6 16.22 5.32 -8.23
C PRO A 6 14.88 4.87 -8.83
N ARG A 7 14.57 3.59 -8.70
CA ARG A 7 13.27 3.08 -9.07
C ARG A 7 12.20 3.59 -8.10
N VAL A 8 11.03 3.92 -8.62
CA VAL A 8 9.85 4.29 -7.84
C VAL A 8 8.85 3.14 -7.87
N ILE A 9 8.39 2.75 -6.69
CA ILE A 9 7.29 1.82 -6.49
C ILE A 9 6.06 2.62 -6.11
N ILE A 10 4.97 2.49 -6.85
CA ILE A 10 3.66 3.03 -6.48
C ILE A 10 2.84 1.87 -5.92
N LEU A 11 2.37 1.98 -4.68
CA LEU A 11 1.65 0.93 -3.97
C LEU A 11 0.23 1.38 -3.64
N HIS A 12 -0.77 0.60 -4.07
CA HIS A 12 -2.17 0.79 -3.70
C HIS A 12 -2.95 -0.53 -3.77
N TYR A 13 -4.18 -0.54 -3.24
CA TYR A 13 -5.07 -1.70 -3.24
C TYR A 13 -5.45 -2.15 -4.65
N THR A 14 -5.72 -1.17 -5.52
CA THR A 14 -6.17 -1.36 -6.90
C THR A 14 -5.39 -0.47 -7.86
N ALA A 15 -5.44 -0.81 -9.15
CA ALA A 15 -4.75 -0.09 -10.23
C ALA A 15 -5.70 0.17 -11.40
N PRO A 16 -5.39 1.09 -12.32
CA PRO A 16 -6.06 1.17 -13.61
C PRO A 16 -6.15 -0.23 -14.29
N PRO A 17 -7.18 -0.53 -15.09
CA PRO A 17 -8.26 0.34 -15.54
C PRO A 17 -9.44 0.46 -14.57
N ILE A 18 -9.25 0.09 -13.30
CA ILE A 18 -10.29 0.31 -12.28
C ILE A 18 -10.48 1.81 -12.11
N VAL A 19 -11.73 2.26 -12.20
CA VAL A 19 -12.07 3.67 -12.13
C VAL A 19 -12.26 4.09 -10.68
N GLY A 20 -11.43 5.04 -10.23
CA GLY A 20 -11.50 5.64 -8.91
C GLY A 20 -10.63 6.90 -8.83
N GLY A 21 -10.87 7.72 -7.82
CA GLY A 21 -10.12 8.97 -7.65
C GLY A 21 -8.63 8.73 -7.38
N VAL A 22 -8.32 7.73 -6.59
CA VAL A 22 -6.92 7.37 -6.26
C VAL A 22 -6.23 6.76 -7.47
N GLU A 23 -6.90 5.88 -8.22
CA GLU A 23 -6.36 5.24 -9.42
C GLU A 23 -6.03 6.28 -10.51
N ALA A 24 -6.82 7.32 -10.66
CA ALA A 24 -6.52 8.44 -11.56
C ALA A 24 -5.23 9.18 -11.15
N VAL A 25 -5.04 9.44 -9.85
CA VAL A 25 -3.80 10.05 -9.33
C VAL A 25 -2.61 9.13 -9.52
N ILE A 26 -2.77 7.83 -9.30
CA ILE A 26 -1.73 6.82 -9.51
C ILE A 26 -1.28 6.78 -10.98
N ALA A 27 -2.24 6.78 -11.92
CA ALA A 27 -1.94 6.82 -13.35
C ALA A 27 -1.14 8.08 -13.73
N GLU A 28 -1.54 9.24 -13.18
CA GLU A 28 -0.83 10.49 -13.43
C GLU A 28 0.57 10.51 -12.79
N HIS A 29 0.73 10.00 -11.58
CA HIS A 29 2.05 9.83 -10.97
C HIS A 29 2.95 8.90 -11.81
N ALA A 30 2.43 7.77 -12.26
CA ALA A 30 3.17 6.85 -13.11
C ALA A 30 3.63 7.54 -14.41
N ARG A 31 2.73 8.30 -15.05
CA ARG A 31 3.03 9.06 -16.27
C ARG A 31 4.13 10.12 -16.03
N LEU A 32 3.99 10.94 -14.98
CA LEU A 32 4.92 12.02 -14.68
C LEU A 32 6.31 11.50 -14.27
N LEU A 33 6.35 10.47 -13.43
CA LEU A 33 7.61 9.86 -12.98
C LEU A 33 8.36 9.22 -14.14
N THR A 34 7.66 8.48 -15.01
CA THR A 34 8.25 7.88 -16.20
C THR A 34 8.75 8.94 -17.18
N ALA A 35 7.94 9.98 -17.46
CA ALA A 35 8.35 11.11 -18.30
C ALA A 35 9.57 11.86 -17.72
N ALA A 36 9.69 11.91 -16.38
CA ALA A 36 10.86 12.45 -15.71
C ALA A 36 12.05 11.47 -15.68
N GLY A 37 11.94 10.29 -16.27
CA GLY A 37 13.02 9.30 -16.38
C GLY A 37 13.27 8.47 -15.12
N TYR A 38 12.28 8.32 -14.23
CA TYR A 38 12.35 7.37 -13.14
C TYR A 38 11.82 6.01 -13.58
N PRO A 39 12.58 4.91 -13.45
CA PRO A 39 12.01 3.58 -13.58
C PRO A 39 10.86 3.42 -12.60
N THR A 40 9.65 3.13 -13.07
CA THR A 40 8.44 3.12 -12.26
C THR A 40 7.78 1.74 -12.31
N THR A 41 7.38 1.22 -11.16
CA THR A 41 6.62 -0.02 -11.03
C THR A 41 5.41 0.22 -10.15
N LEU A 42 4.24 -0.14 -10.65
CA LEU A 42 3.00 -0.15 -9.88
C LEU A 42 2.79 -1.53 -9.25
N VAL A 43 2.54 -1.57 -7.95
CA VAL A 43 2.25 -2.78 -7.18
C VAL A 43 0.85 -2.66 -6.62
N SER A 44 -0.05 -3.58 -6.97
CA SER A 44 -1.44 -3.55 -6.52
C SER A 44 -2.03 -4.94 -6.37
N GLY A 45 -3.20 -5.01 -5.71
CA GLY A 45 -3.92 -6.27 -5.54
C GLY A 45 -4.75 -6.68 -6.76
N ARG A 46 -5.22 -5.68 -7.51
CA ARG A 46 -6.08 -5.86 -8.69
C ARG A 46 -5.93 -4.69 -9.65
N GLY A 47 -6.18 -4.95 -10.95
CA GLY A 47 -6.01 -3.97 -12.02
C GLY A 47 -5.05 -4.49 -13.09
N GLY A 48 -4.33 -3.61 -13.75
CA GLY A 48 -3.39 -3.97 -14.82
C GLY A 48 -2.69 -2.76 -15.43
N ALA A 49 -2.15 -2.93 -16.63
CA ALA A 49 -1.34 -1.92 -17.31
C ALA A 49 -2.11 -1.12 -18.39
N ALA A 50 -3.41 -1.38 -18.59
CA ALA A 50 -4.13 -0.91 -19.77
C ALA A 50 -4.08 0.61 -20.01
N ASP A 51 -4.11 1.42 -18.95
CA ASP A 51 -4.14 2.89 -19.02
C ASP A 51 -2.84 3.52 -18.53
N LEU A 52 -1.74 2.76 -18.53
CA LEU A 52 -0.43 3.22 -18.07
C LEU A 52 0.57 3.33 -19.25
N PRO A 53 1.60 4.19 -19.14
CA PRO A 53 2.71 4.16 -20.09
C PRO A 53 3.35 2.76 -20.20
N GLN A 54 3.78 2.36 -21.37
CA GLN A 54 4.35 1.02 -21.64
C GLN A 54 5.62 0.72 -20.81
N GLU A 55 6.32 1.75 -20.39
CA GLU A 55 7.55 1.64 -19.59
C GLU A 55 7.26 1.36 -18.10
N VAL A 56 6.01 1.49 -17.66
CA VAL A 56 5.61 1.22 -16.28
C VAL A 56 5.46 -0.27 -16.06
N GLY A 57 6.28 -0.83 -15.17
CA GLY A 57 6.10 -2.21 -14.71
C GLY A 57 4.83 -2.34 -13.86
N VAL A 58 4.13 -3.47 -13.96
CA VAL A 58 2.95 -3.75 -13.13
C VAL A 58 3.09 -5.12 -12.48
N GLU A 59 2.98 -5.14 -11.16
CA GLU A 59 3.01 -6.34 -10.33
C GLU A 59 1.69 -6.50 -9.60
N ILE A 60 0.97 -7.58 -9.87
CA ILE A 60 -0.31 -7.88 -9.22
C ILE A 60 -0.08 -8.90 -8.11
N VAL A 61 -0.34 -8.48 -6.88
CA VAL A 61 -0.27 -9.28 -5.66
C VAL A 61 -1.67 -9.30 -5.04
N PRO A 62 -2.48 -10.32 -5.30
CA PRO A 62 -3.91 -10.33 -4.94
C PRO A 62 -4.19 -10.01 -3.46
N GLU A 63 -3.30 -10.41 -2.55
CA GLU A 63 -3.41 -10.16 -1.12
C GLU A 63 -3.38 -8.66 -0.75
N ILE A 64 -2.92 -7.79 -1.65
CA ILE A 64 -2.91 -6.33 -1.45
C ILE A 64 -4.31 -5.75 -1.64
N ASP A 65 -5.18 -6.37 -2.46
CA ASP A 65 -6.54 -5.87 -2.68
C ASP A 65 -7.31 -5.81 -1.35
N SER A 66 -7.98 -4.70 -1.09
CA SER A 66 -8.89 -4.55 0.05
C SER A 66 -10.07 -5.53 -0.01
N ALA A 67 -10.48 -5.94 -1.20
CA ALA A 67 -11.53 -6.92 -1.43
C ALA A 67 -11.03 -8.38 -1.50
N TYR A 68 -9.75 -8.64 -1.20
CA TYR A 68 -9.24 -10.00 -1.14
C TYR A 68 -10.00 -10.82 -0.09
N PRO A 69 -10.54 -12.02 -0.44
CA PRO A 69 -11.49 -12.73 0.43
C PRO A 69 -11.01 -12.89 1.87
N GLN A 70 -9.77 -13.33 2.07
CA GLN A 70 -9.21 -13.49 3.42
C GLN A 70 -9.08 -12.16 4.17
N ASN A 71 -8.81 -11.04 3.46
CA ASN A 71 -8.77 -9.72 4.09
C ASN A 71 -10.16 -9.28 4.56
N VAL A 72 -11.21 -9.58 3.79
CA VAL A 72 -12.61 -9.29 4.17
C VAL A 72 -12.99 -10.05 5.44
N GLU A 73 -12.63 -11.33 5.55
CA GLU A 73 -12.86 -12.14 6.76
C GLU A 73 -12.10 -11.58 7.96
N ILE A 74 -10.84 -11.20 7.78
CA ILE A 74 -10.03 -10.57 8.81
C ILE A 74 -10.63 -9.24 9.26
N ALA A 75 -11.07 -8.39 8.31
CA ALA A 75 -11.69 -7.11 8.62
C ALA A 75 -12.95 -7.28 9.47
N ALA A 76 -13.81 -8.24 9.17
CA ALA A 76 -15.01 -8.55 9.97
C ALA A 76 -14.65 -9.01 11.40
N ALA A 77 -13.58 -9.81 11.57
CA ALA A 77 -13.09 -10.18 12.89
C ALA A 77 -12.54 -8.99 13.67
N LEU A 78 -11.80 -8.11 13.00
CA LEU A 78 -11.27 -6.87 13.58
C LEU A 78 -12.39 -5.93 14.04
N ASP A 79 -13.46 -5.78 13.28
CA ASP A 79 -14.63 -4.97 13.66
C ASP A 79 -15.27 -5.48 14.95
N SER A 80 -15.26 -6.81 15.17
CA SER A 80 -15.68 -7.44 16.42
C SER A 80 -14.66 -7.29 17.56
N GLY A 81 -13.46 -6.74 17.28
CA GLY A 81 -12.36 -6.57 18.25
C GLY A 81 -11.46 -7.79 18.41
N ASN A 82 -11.60 -8.77 17.55
CA ASN A 82 -10.78 -9.96 17.54
C ASN A 82 -9.66 -9.84 16.48
N VAL A 83 -8.42 -10.13 16.87
CA VAL A 83 -7.28 -10.23 15.94
C VAL A 83 -7.04 -11.71 15.64
N PRO A 84 -7.53 -12.22 14.50
CA PRO A 84 -7.42 -13.65 14.20
C PRO A 84 -5.98 -14.03 13.82
N THR A 85 -5.61 -15.31 13.98
CA THR A 85 -4.29 -15.82 13.57
C THR A 85 -4.01 -15.66 12.08
N GLU A 86 -5.05 -15.63 11.27
CA GLU A 86 -5.02 -15.38 9.83
C GLU A 86 -4.44 -14.00 9.49
N PHE A 87 -4.61 -13.01 10.39
CA PHE A 87 -4.00 -11.70 10.25
C PHE A 87 -2.49 -11.78 10.09
N SER A 88 -1.81 -12.45 11.03
CA SER A 88 -0.34 -12.58 11.00
C SER A 88 0.13 -13.44 9.81
N ARG A 89 -0.65 -14.43 9.41
CA ARG A 89 -0.36 -15.25 8.22
C ARG A 89 -0.44 -14.44 6.93
N LEU A 90 -1.51 -13.65 6.77
CA LEU A 90 -1.67 -12.77 5.61
C LEU A 90 -0.60 -11.68 5.58
N GLN A 91 -0.33 -11.02 6.72
CA GLN A 91 0.76 -10.06 6.87
C GLN A 91 2.10 -10.66 6.41
N ALA A 92 2.45 -11.87 6.88
CA ALA A 92 3.71 -12.52 6.54
C ALA A 92 3.83 -12.83 5.04
N ARG A 93 2.74 -13.30 4.40
CA ARG A 93 2.71 -13.54 2.95
C ARG A 93 2.91 -12.24 2.17
N ILE A 94 2.14 -11.19 2.50
CA ILE A 94 2.27 -9.87 1.85
C ILE A 94 3.71 -9.35 2.02
N ALA A 95 4.28 -9.41 3.23
CA ALA A 95 5.63 -8.95 3.48
C ALA A 95 6.66 -9.74 2.67
N SER A 96 6.53 -11.06 2.59
CA SER A 96 7.43 -11.92 1.82
C SER A 96 7.36 -11.62 0.32
N THR A 97 6.16 -11.55 -0.25
CA THR A 97 5.97 -11.23 -1.67
C THR A 97 6.48 -9.83 -2.00
N SER A 98 6.15 -8.84 -1.16
CA SER A 98 6.61 -7.46 -1.35
C SER A 98 8.14 -7.33 -1.25
N ALA A 99 8.79 -8.09 -0.37
CA ALA A 99 10.26 -8.11 -0.26
C ALA A 99 10.96 -8.67 -1.51
N ASN A 100 10.29 -9.51 -2.29
CA ASN A 100 10.84 -10.00 -3.56
C ASN A 100 10.71 -8.95 -4.69
N ILE A 101 9.75 -8.03 -4.57
CA ILE A 101 9.49 -6.98 -5.56
C ILE A 101 10.29 -5.72 -5.23
N MET A 102 10.27 -5.30 -3.96
CA MET A 102 10.88 -4.06 -3.47
C MET A 102 12.35 -4.26 -3.12
N ARG A 103 13.17 -3.23 -3.38
CA ARG A 103 14.63 -3.23 -3.11
C ARG A 103 14.99 -2.04 -2.22
N GLU A 104 16.04 -2.18 -1.45
CA GLU A 104 16.56 -1.15 -0.54
C GLU A 104 16.74 0.23 -1.19
N GLY A 105 17.10 0.27 -2.48
CA GLY A 105 17.31 1.51 -3.24
C GLY A 105 16.03 2.20 -3.73
N ASP A 106 14.87 1.56 -3.63
CA ASP A 106 13.61 2.08 -4.16
C ASP A 106 13.06 3.25 -3.34
N ILE A 107 12.23 4.07 -3.99
CA ILE A 107 11.35 5.03 -3.32
C ILE A 107 9.94 4.46 -3.40
N VAL A 108 9.30 4.23 -2.28
CA VAL A 108 7.93 3.67 -2.22
C VAL A 108 6.93 4.79 -1.97
N PHE A 109 5.98 4.96 -2.88
CA PHE A 109 4.79 5.81 -2.74
C PHE A 109 3.62 4.94 -2.34
N ALA A 110 3.21 4.97 -1.07
CA ALA A 110 2.09 4.20 -0.56
C ALA A 110 0.83 5.07 -0.51
N HIS A 111 -0.10 4.84 -1.44
CA HIS A 111 -1.36 5.58 -1.52
C HIS A 111 -2.40 4.97 -0.59
N ASN A 112 -2.86 5.72 0.40
CA ASN A 112 -3.86 5.34 1.42
C ASN A 112 -3.48 4.14 2.32
N VAL A 113 -2.52 3.31 1.96
CA VAL A 113 -2.23 2.02 2.61
C VAL A 113 -1.91 2.17 4.11
N LEU A 114 -1.32 3.29 4.52
CA LEU A 114 -0.97 3.54 5.92
C LEU A 114 -1.95 4.47 6.65
N THR A 115 -3.00 4.91 5.98
CA THR A 115 -3.95 5.89 6.55
C THR A 115 -5.38 5.38 6.57
N THR A 116 -5.68 4.27 5.88
CA THR A 116 -7.00 3.65 5.86
C THR A 116 -6.98 2.21 6.37
N HIS A 117 -8.10 1.77 6.93
CA HIS A 117 -8.27 0.47 7.58
C HIS A 117 -8.61 -0.69 6.62
N PHE A 118 -8.63 -0.43 5.31
CA PHE A 118 -9.17 -1.38 4.33
C PHE A 118 -8.37 -2.68 4.18
N ASN A 119 -7.07 -2.66 4.51
CA ASN A 119 -6.22 -3.85 4.57
C ASN A 119 -5.13 -3.67 5.63
N LEU A 120 -5.49 -3.88 6.90
CA LEU A 120 -4.55 -3.75 8.02
C LEU A 120 -3.39 -4.76 7.99
N PRO A 121 -3.56 -6.01 7.50
CA PRO A 121 -2.42 -6.89 7.23
C PRO A 121 -1.38 -6.30 6.29
N LEU A 122 -1.79 -5.61 5.22
CA LEU A 122 -0.89 -4.88 4.31
C LEU A 122 -0.18 -3.73 5.04
N THR A 123 -0.94 -2.91 5.80
CA THR A 123 -0.36 -1.84 6.61
C THR A 123 0.73 -2.38 7.53
N ALA A 124 0.45 -3.47 8.25
CA ALA A 124 1.41 -4.13 9.14
C ALA A 124 2.63 -4.70 8.38
N ALA A 125 2.42 -5.26 7.19
CA ALA A 125 3.49 -5.77 6.34
C ALA A 125 4.45 -4.65 5.89
N ILE A 126 3.94 -3.49 5.51
CA ILE A 126 4.77 -2.33 5.12
C ILE A 126 5.57 -1.82 6.32
N HIS A 127 4.97 -1.69 7.50
CA HIS A 127 5.71 -1.35 8.72
C HIS A 127 6.85 -2.35 8.99
N GLN A 128 6.58 -3.65 8.86
CA GLN A 128 7.58 -4.70 9.04
C GLN A 128 8.73 -4.60 8.02
N LEU A 129 8.45 -4.27 6.75
CA LEU A 129 9.47 -4.10 5.71
C LEU A 129 10.36 -2.88 5.98
N VAL A 130 9.79 -1.81 6.52
CA VAL A 130 10.55 -0.64 6.98
C VAL A 130 11.45 -1.00 8.16
N ASP A 131 10.93 -1.72 9.16
CA ASP A 131 11.69 -2.13 10.34
C ASP A 131 12.87 -3.05 9.98
N ARG A 132 12.72 -3.85 8.91
CA ARG A 132 13.78 -4.72 8.37
C ARG A 132 14.76 -3.99 7.43
N GLY A 133 14.51 -2.72 7.11
CA GLY A 133 15.33 -1.94 6.19
C GLY A 133 15.16 -2.28 4.71
N THR A 134 14.16 -3.11 4.35
CA THR A 134 13.82 -3.39 2.94
C THR A 134 13.26 -2.14 2.28
N ILE A 135 12.40 -1.39 2.97
CA ILE A 135 11.90 -0.09 2.54
C ILE A 135 12.62 0.98 3.38
N ARG A 136 13.48 1.78 2.75
CA ARG A 136 14.21 2.87 3.41
C ARG A 136 13.67 4.26 3.10
N ARG A 137 12.97 4.41 1.98
CA ARG A 137 12.39 5.66 1.52
C ARG A 137 10.90 5.46 1.26
N LEU A 138 10.07 5.90 2.18
CA LEU A 138 8.61 5.75 2.12
C LEU A 138 7.94 7.11 2.14
N ILE A 139 7.12 7.35 1.11
CA ILE A 139 6.22 8.50 1.00
C ILE A 139 4.80 7.97 1.21
N VAL A 140 4.16 8.43 2.26
CA VAL A 140 2.77 8.11 2.60
C VAL A 140 1.90 9.17 1.94
N TRP A 141 1.27 8.80 0.81
CA TRP A 141 0.39 9.69 0.08
C TRP A 141 -1.05 9.49 0.54
N THR A 142 -1.56 10.49 1.25
CA THR A 142 -2.85 10.41 1.94
C THR A 142 -3.95 11.06 1.10
N HIS A 143 -4.92 10.27 0.65
CA HIS A 143 -6.17 10.79 0.07
C HIS A 143 -7.28 10.78 1.11
N ASP A 144 -7.29 9.71 1.95
CA ASP A 144 -8.28 9.50 3.00
C ASP A 144 -7.62 9.09 4.31
N VAL A 145 -8.30 9.39 5.40
CA VAL A 145 -7.90 8.95 6.76
C VAL A 145 -9.06 8.20 7.39
N SER A 146 -8.81 6.99 7.88
CA SER A 146 -9.83 6.10 8.45
C SER A 146 -10.70 6.75 9.53
N ARG A 147 -10.16 7.69 10.29
CA ARG A 147 -10.94 8.43 11.29
C ARG A 147 -12.20 9.08 10.69
N TYR A 148 -12.10 9.55 9.46
CA TYR A 148 -13.22 10.21 8.77
C TYR A 148 -14.05 9.21 7.95
N VAL A 149 -13.41 8.25 7.31
CA VAL A 149 -14.06 7.20 6.54
C VAL A 149 -14.88 6.27 7.43
N ASN A 150 -14.42 6.05 8.66
CA ASN A 150 -15.07 5.18 9.65
C ASN A 150 -16.52 5.60 9.96
N GLN A 151 -16.81 6.89 9.98
CA GLN A 151 -18.18 7.40 10.21
C GLN A 151 -19.14 7.00 9.07
N ALA A 152 -18.63 6.82 7.86
CA ALA A 152 -19.43 6.43 6.68
C ALA A 152 -19.46 4.90 6.48
N SER A 153 -18.41 4.18 6.85
CA SER A 153 -18.29 2.73 6.64
C SER A 153 -18.79 1.87 7.81
N GLY A 154 -19.01 2.47 8.99
CA GLY A 154 -19.41 1.74 10.21
C GLY A 154 -18.30 0.89 10.84
N ALA A 155 -17.09 0.88 10.26
CA ALA A 155 -15.97 0.12 10.81
C ALA A 155 -15.53 0.66 12.18
N THR A 156 -15.12 -0.22 13.09
CA THR A 156 -14.73 0.16 14.46
C THR A 156 -13.21 0.17 14.61
N LEU A 157 -12.62 1.37 14.70
CA LEU A 157 -11.20 1.52 15.03
C LEU A 157 -10.99 1.47 16.54
N ARG A 158 -10.37 0.39 17.00
CA ARG A 158 -10.08 0.18 18.43
C ARG A 158 -8.70 0.76 18.81
N PHE A 159 -8.32 0.68 20.07
CA PHE A 159 -6.97 0.95 20.56
C PHE A 159 -6.14 -0.33 20.55
N GLY A 160 -4.82 -0.16 20.45
CA GLY A 160 -3.88 -1.26 20.39
C GLY A 160 -3.60 -1.75 18.95
N TYR A 161 -2.72 -2.76 18.86
CA TYR A 161 -2.38 -3.38 17.59
C TYR A 161 -3.55 -4.22 17.07
N PRO A 162 -3.86 -4.18 15.75
CA PRO A 162 -3.15 -3.46 14.69
C PRO A 162 -3.66 -2.04 14.39
N TRP A 163 -4.70 -1.56 15.06
CA TRP A 163 -5.36 -0.27 14.75
C TRP A 163 -4.46 0.95 14.99
N ASP A 164 -3.54 0.85 15.97
CA ASP A 164 -2.61 1.94 16.28
C ASP A 164 -1.61 2.22 15.15
N LEU A 165 -1.41 1.27 14.22
CA LEU A 165 -0.61 1.48 13.01
C LEU A 165 -1.11 2.64 12.16
N LEU A 166 -2.44 2.89 12.15
CA LEU A 166 -3.06 4.00 11.42
C LEU A 166 -2.96 5.36 12.13
N ARG A 167 -2.57 5.37 13.41
CA ARG A 167 -2.51 6.58 14.25
C ARG A 167 -1.09 7.00 14.58
N THR A 168 -0.14 6.10 14.38
CA THR A 168 1.25 6.32 14.77
C THR A 168 2.03 6.93 13.61
N LYS A 169 2.35 8.22 13.73
CA LYS A 169 3.32 8.85 12.83
C LYS A 169 4.71 8.33 13.14
N ARG A 170 5.40 7.84 12.14
CA ARG A 170 6.76 7.30 12.29
C ARG A 170 7.80 8.28 11.77
N ALA A 171 8.91 8.41 12.51
CA ALA A 171 10.09 9.11 12.02
C ALA A 171 10.66 8.42 10.77
N GLY A 172 11.13 9.20 9.80
CA GLY A 172 11.65 8.69 8.53
C GLY A 172 10.61 8.47 7.44
N PHE A 173 9.30 8.56 7.74
CA PHE A 173 8.26 8.59 6.72
C PHE A 173 8.00 10.04 6.28
N VAL A 174 7.80 10.25 4.98
CA VAL A 174 7.31 11.51 4.43
C VAL A 174 5.79 11.38 4.25
N TYR A 175 5.03 12.26 4.86
CA TYR A 175 3.57 12.29 4.75
C TYR A 175 3.14 13.45 3.85
N VAL A 176 2.30 13.16 2.86
CA VAL A 176 1.77 14.11 1.87
C VAL A 176 0.25 14.03 1.86
#